data_31df0ac3062d2384c6e0f0bfb4a78905
#
_entry.id   31df0ac3062d2384c6e0f0bfb4a78905
#
_cell.length_a   1.000
_cell.length_b   1.000
_cell.length_c   1.000
_cell.angle_alpha   90.00
_cell.angle_beta   90.00
_cell.angle_gamma   90.00
#
_symmetry.space_group_name_H-M   'P 1'
#
loop_
_entity.id
_entity.type
_entity.pdbx_description
1 polymer ?
#
loop_
_entity_poly.entity_id
_entity_poly.type
_entity_poly.pdbx_seq_one_letter_code
_entity_poly.pdbx_strand_id
1 'polypeptide(L)'
;MIEGKTKSGFEYSIEEFKLDNWELLEVLNELGDSPNKIVSVLPYLFDEEQIKALKEHNRDKKTGVVTASGMTADIMDIFKNNKAKN
;
A
#
# COMPACT_ATOMS: atom_id res chain seq x y z
N MET A 1 7.83 13.80 -6.37
CA MET A 1 7.41 12.40 -6.30
C MET A 1 8.23 11.66 -5.25
N ILE A 2 7.56 10.90 -4.41
CA ILE A 2 8.21 10.15 -3.34
C ILE A 2 8.54 8.76 -3.83
N GLU A 3 9.80 8.37 -3.76
CA GLU A 3 10.24 7.05 -4.16
C GLU A 3 10.77 6.29 -2.95
N GLY A 4 10.54 5.00 -2.91
CA GLY A 4 11.00 4.17 -1.81
C GLY A 4 10.97 2.71 -2.14
N LYS A 5 11.30 1.89 -1.15
CA LYS A 5 11.39 0.45 -1.28
C LYS A 5 10.93 -0.21 0.00
N THR A 6 10.07 -1.21 -0.11
CA THR A 6 9.62 -1.95 1.06
C THR A 6 10.69 -2.95 1.50
N LYS A 7 10.53 -3.53 2.69
CA LYS A 7 11.46 -4.55 3.18
C LYS A 7 11.51 -5.76 2.29
N SER A 8 10.41 -6.07 1.62
CA SER A 8 10.36 -7.22 0.70
C SER A 8 11.01 -6.93 -0.64
N GLY A 9 11.43 -5.68 -0.88
CA GLY A 9 12.10 -5.30 -2.10
C GLY A 9 11.23 -4.65 -3.17
N PHE A 10 9.96 -4.36 -2.86
CA PHE A 10 9.09 -3.68 -3.82
C PHE A 10 9.44 -2.20 -3.91
N GLU A 11 9.76 -1.75 -5.11
CA GLU A 11 10.04 -0.34 -5.37
C GLU A 11 8.75 0.37 -5.75
N TYR A 12 8.50 1.52 -5.12
CA TYR A 12 7.27 2.27 -5.35
C TYR A 12 7.55 3.74 -5.59
N SER A 13 6.57 4.41 -6.18
CA SER A 13 6.62 5.83 -6.43
C SER A 13 5.23 6.41 -6.16
N ILE A 14 5.17 7.45 -5.32
CA ILE A 14 3.90 8.08 -4.93
C ILE A 14 3.99 9.57 -5.15
N GLU A 15 2.98 10.14 -5.76
CA GLU A 15 2.88 11.59 -5.87
C GLU A 15 2.50 12.18 -4.51
N GLU A 16 3.22 13.20 -4.07
CA GLU A 16 3.07 13.75 -2.72
C GLU A 16 1.63 14.15 -2.38
N PHE A 17 0.90 14.71 -3.34
CA PHE A 17 -0.47 15.15 -3.08
C PHE A 17 -1.38 14.00 -2.67
N LYS A 18 -1.04 12.78 -3.03
CA LYS A 18 -1.86 11.62 -2.66
C LYS A 18 -1.77 11.30 -1.18
N LEU A 19 -0.67 11.68 -0.54
CA LEU A 19 -0.52 11.50 0.91
C LEU A 19 -1.21 12.62 1.70
N ASP A 20 -1.46 13.74 1.06
CA ASP A 20 -2.15 14.87 1.67
C ASP A 20 -3.64 14.80 1.29
N ASN A 21 -4.29 13.73 1.71
CA ASN A 21 -5.66 13.42 1.33
C ASN A 21 -6.48 13.05 2.55
N TRP A 22 -7.48 13.86 2.86
CA TRP A 22 -8.35 13.63 4.01
C TRP A 22 -9.06 12.27 3.94
N GLU A 23 -9.54 11.90 2.75
CA GLU A 23 -10.26 10.63 2.61
C GLU A 23 -9.34 9.44 2.85
N LEU A 24 -8.07 9.56 2.50
CA LEU A 24 -7.08 8.53 2.83
C LEU A 24 -6.94 8.41 4.34
N LEU A 25 -6.88 9.54 5.05
CA LEU A 25 -6.80 9.53 6.51
C LEU A 25 -8.01 8.87 7.15
N GLU A 26 -9.20 9.09 6.58
CA GLU A 26 -10.41 8.45 7.08
C GLU A 26 -10.31 6.92 6.97
N VAL A 27 -9.83 6.43 5.84
CA VAL A 27 -9.65 4.98 5.64
C VAL A 27 -8.60 4.43 6.61
N LEU A 28 -7.50 5.15 6.78
CA LEU A 28 -6.44 4.72 7.70
C LEU A 28 -6.94 4.65 9.15
N ASN A 29 -7.80 5.60 9.52
CA ASN A 29 -8.38 5.62 10.86
C ASN A 29 -9.29 4.42 11.12
N GLU A 30 -9.92 3.91 10.08
CA GLU A 30 -10.81 2.75 10.19
C GLU A 30 -10.07 1.42 10.29
N LEU A 31 -8.79 1.39 9.94
CA LEU A 31 -8.01 0.15 9.95
C LEU A 31 -7.93 -0.50 11.33
N GLY A 32 -7.96 0.31 12.38
CA GLY A 32 -7.93 -0.20 13.74
C GLY A 32 -9.14 -1.09 14.07
N ASP A 33 -10.30 -0.72 13.54
CA ASP A 33 -11.55 -1.44 13.78
C ASP A 33 -11.85 -2.48 12.71
N SER A 34 -11.36 -2.24 11.49
CA SER A 34 -11.65 -3.11 10.34
C SER A 34 -10.38 -3.30 9.51
N PRO A 35 -9.49 -4.21 9.92
CA PRO A 35 -8.22 -4.42 9.20
C PRO A 35 -8.38 -4.75 7.72
N ASN A 36 -9.51 -5.34 7.33
CA ASN A 36 -9.78 -5.66 5.92
C ASN A 36 -9.86 -4.42 5.04
N LYS A 37 -10.09 -3.26 5.62
CA LYS A 37 -10.16 -2.01 4.87
C LYS A 37 -8.82 -1.58 4.30
N ILE A 38 -7.75 -2.28 4.64
CA ILE A 38 -6.44 -2.01 4.05
C ILE A 38 -6.48 -2.13 2.52
N VAL A 39 -7.36 -2.99 2.00
CA VAL A 39 -7.55 -3.13 0.55
C VAL A 39 -7.97 -1.80 -0.08
N SER A 40 -8.77 -1.03 0.65
CA SER A 40 -9.30 0.25 0.16
C SER A 40 -8.25 1.35 0.08
N VAL A 41 -7.10 1.15 0.70
CA VAL A 41 -6.02 2.15 0.72
C VAL A 41 -5.33 2.25 -0.65
N LEU A 42 -5.21 1.14 -1.37
CA LEU A 42 -4.43 1.07 -2.60
C LEU A 42 -4.83 2.10 -3.66
N PRO A 43 -6.13 2.27 -3.98
CA PRO A 43 -6.51 3.24 -5.00
C PRO A 43 -6.17 4.69 -4.65
N TYR A 44 -6.00 4.99 -3.36
CA TYR A 44 -5.62 6.33 -2.93
C TYR A 44 -4.14 6.62 -3.14
N LEU A 45 -3.31 5.58 -3.22
CA LEU A 45 -1.87 5.73 -3.34
C LEU A 45 -1.35 5.48 -4.74
N PHE A 46 -1.90 4.49 -5.43
CA PHE A 46 -1.35 3.97 -6.67
C PHE A 46 -2.36 3.90 -7.79
N ASP A 47 -1.85 3.99 -9.02
CA ASP A 47 -2.66 3.70 -10.20
C ASP A 47 -2.77 2.18 -10.37
N GLU A 48 -3.58 1.76 -11.35
CA GLU A 48 -3.82 0.33 -11.59
C GLU A 48 -2.55 -0.45 -11.90
N GLU A 49 -1.62 0.15 -12.62
CA GLU A 49 -0.38 -0.52 -12.99
C GLU A 49 0.49 -0.82 -11.78
N GLN A 50 0.59 0.12 -10.87
CA GLN A 50 1.38 -0.07 -9.65
C GLN A 50 0.72 -1.06 -8.70
N ILE A 51 -0.61 -1.03 -8.61
CA ILE A 51 -1.35 -2.01 -7.80
C ILE A 51 -1.10 -3.41 -8.36
N LYS A 52 -1.14 -3.55 -9.67
CA LYS A 52 -0.90 -4.83 -10.33
C LYS A 52 0.53 -5.32 -10.08
N ALA A 53 1.49 -4.40 -10.15
CA ALA A 53 2.89 -4.73 -9.89
C ALA A 53 3.08 -5.19 -8.45
N LEU A 54 2.43 -4.54 -7.49
CA LEU A 54 2.51 -4.93 -6.08
C LEU A 54 1.91 -6.31 -5.87
N LYS A 55 0.78 -6.60 -6.51
CA LYS A 55 0.17 -7.92 -6.44
C LYS A 55 1.10 -9.00 -6.99
N GLU A 56 1.70 -8.75 -8.16
CA GLU A 56 2.62 -9.72 -8.75
C GLU A 56 3.86 -9.94 -7.89
N HIS A 57 4.34 -8.88 -7.26
CA HIS A 57 5.48 -8.96 -6.34
C HIS A 57 5.17 -9.90 -5.15
N ASN A 58 3.91 -9.94 -4.74
CA ASN A 58 3.47 -10.74 -3.60
C ASN A 58 2.78 -12.04 -4.01
N ARG A 59 2.84 -12.41 -5.26
CA ARG A 59 2.25 -13.66 -5.72
C ARG A 59 3.18 -14.83 -5.39
N ASP A 60 2.65 -15.80 -4.67
CA ASP A 60 3.36 -17.02 -4.37
C ASP A 60 3.46 -17.87 -5.64
N LYS A 61 4.67 -18.20 -6.04
CA LYS A 61 4.91 -18.95 -7.27
C LYS A 61 4.39 -20.38 -7.22
N LYS A 62 4.29 -20.94 -6.04
CA LYS A 62 3.81 -22.32 -5.87
C LYS A 62 2.31 -22.42 -5.93
N THR A 63 1.61 -21.48 -5.30
CA THR A 63 0.15 -21.53 -5.19
C THR A 63 -0.54 -20.63 -6.22
N GLY A 64 0.16 -19.64 -6.77
CA GLY A 64 -0.44 -18.64 -7.65
C GLY A 64 -1.25 -17.60 -6.90
N VAL A 65 -1.25 -17.62 -5.58
CA VAL A 65 -2.05 -16.71 -4.74
C VAL A 65 -1.24 -15.47 -4.39
N VAL A 66 -1.88 -14.30 -4.50
CA VAL A 66 -1.32 -13.06 -3.97
C VAL A 66 -1.53 -13.10 -2.47
N THR A 67 -0.45 -13.17 -1.70
CA THR A 67 -0.59 -13.35 -0.25
C THR A 67 -1.08 -12.09 0.44
N ALA A 68 -2.10 -12.23 1.27
CA ALA A 68 -2.63 -11.11 2.04
C ALA A 68 -1.58 -10.59 3.03
N SER A 69 -0.79 -11.50 3.62
CA SER A 69 0.26 -11.11 4.55
C SER A 69 1.34 -10.27 3.89
N GLY A 70 1.76 -10.65 2.68
CA GLY A 70 2.76 -9.88 1.94
C GLY A 70 2.26 -8.51 1.53
N MET A 71 1.02 -8.45 1.01
CA MET A 71 0.38 -7.19 0.63
C MET A 71 0.26 -6.25 1.82
N THR A 72 -0.22 -6.77 2.93
CA THR A 72 -0.39 -5.98 4.15
C THR A 72 0.94 -5.44 4.65
N ALA A 73 1.96 -6.31 4.69
CA ALA A 73 3.29 -5.90 5.15
C ALA A 73 3.87 -4.78 4.28
N ASP A 74 3.73 -4.90 2.96
CA ASP A 74 4.25 -3.88 2.05
C ASP A 74 3.51 -2.56 2.19
N ILE A 75 2.18 -2.60 2.30
CA ILE A 75 1.39 -1.38 2.48
C ILE A 75 1.77 -0.68 3.79
N MET A 76 1.93 -1.44 4.87
CA MET A 76 2.33 -0.88 6.16
C MET A 76 3.74 -0.28 6.09
N ASP A 77 4.66 -0.92 5.39
CA ASP A 77 6.01 -0.38 5.19
C ASP A 77 5.97 0.96 4.47
N ILE A 78 5.13 1.06 3.44
CA ILE A 78 4.98 2.31 2.68
C ILE A 78 4.52 3.44 3.60
N PHE A 79 3.52 3.19 4.43
CA PHE A 79 3.05 4.20 5.37
C PHE A 79 4.06 4.52 6.47
N LYS A 80 4.79 3.53 6.91
CA LYS A 80 5.82 3.73 7.92
C LYS A 80 6.95 4.61 7.40
N ASN A 81 7.32 4.42 6.12
CA ASN A 81 8.38 5.20 5.48
C ASN A 81 7.92 6.60 5.10
N ASN A 82 6.64 6.75 4.82
CA ASN A 82 6.08 8.01 4.31
C ASN A 82 4.83 8.37 5.11
N LYS A 83 5.04 8.88 6.30
CA LYS A 83 3.90 9.26 7.15
C LYS A 83 3.04 10.27 6.42
N ALA A 84 1.73 10.03 6.42
CA ALA A 84 0.77 10.98 5.89
C ALA A 84 0.99 12.30 6.62
N LYS A 85 1.04 13.37 5.85
CA LYS A 85 1.25 14.70 6.44
C LYS A 85 0.00 15.12 7.19
N ASN A 86 0.22 15.43 8.43
CA ASN A 86 -0.84 15.94 9.30
C ASN A 86 -0.81 17.45 9.31
#